data_dfa4444f0b94836108667b85168638d6
#
_entry.id   dfa4444f0b94836108667b85168638d6
#
_cell.length_a   1.000
_cell.length_b   1.000
_cell.length_c   1.000
_cell.angle_alpha   90.00
_cell.angle_beta   90.00
_cell.angle_gamma   90.00
#
_symmetry.space_group_name_H-M   'P 1'
#
loop_
_entity.id
_entity.type
_entity.pdbx_description
1 polymer ?
#
loop_
_entity_poly.entity_id
_entity_poly.type
_entity_poly.pdbx_seq_one_letter_code
_entity_poly.pdbx_strand_id
1 'polypeptide(L)'
;MTSKFEKIKYLLYNMKWDLLCWGIIMDLKENERIDDLEYKGLKIIQNENYFCFGIDSILLSDFAKDLKKDSNILDIGTGTGIISILLSKKTECKKIYALEIQKEISEMAGRSIKLNNLENTIEIINDNIKNIEKYLDKNSINAIVTNPPYKKENCGVKNENINKLISRHEITANLEDFISHGSNVLKDKGAFYMVNRPERLAEIINLFKKYKIEPKKLRLVYPKVNNKPNLILIKGVKNAKSFLEIERPLIIYNADNTYTDEILKIYNKK
;
A
#
# COMPACT_ATOMS: atom_id res chain seq x y z
N MET A 1 -29.04 -0.30 34.01
CA MET A 1 -28.56 -1.30 33.02
C MET A 1 -29.09 -0.90 31.67
N THR A 2 -28.36 -0.09 30.90
CA THR A 2 -28.72 0.24 29.53
C THR A 2 -28.38 -0.97 28.65
N SER A 3 -29.36 -1.45 27.89
CA SER A 3 -29.24 -2.67 27.10
C SER A 3 -28.14 -2.54 26.04
N LYS A 4 -27.51 -3.68 25.72
CA LYS A 4 -26.48 -3.77 24.64
C LYS A 4 -26.98 -3.16 23.32
N PHE A 5 -28.30 -3.15 23.12
CA PHE A 5 -28.99 -2.56 21.96
C PHE A 5 -28.98 -1.01 21.99
N GLU A 6 -29.06 -0.36 23.12
CA GLU A 6 -29.01 1.09 23.21
C GLU A 6 -27.58 1.62 23.00
N LYS A 7 -26.54 0.88 23.47
CA LYS A 7 -25.15 1.20 23.18
C LYS A 7 -24.83 1.10 21.69
N ILE A 8 -25.37 0.09 21.00
CA ILE A 8 -25.22 -0.08 19.55
C ILE A 8 -25.97 1.02 18.80
N LYS A 9 -27.19 1.38 19.22
CA LYS A 9 -27.94 2.51 18.66
C LYS A 9 -27.22 3.85 18.85
N TYR A 10 -26.60 4.06 20.01
CA TYR A 10 -25.83 5.27 20.32
C TYR A 10 -24.55 5.36 19.49
N LEU A 11 -23.85 4.23 19.28
CA LEU A 11 -22.69 4.13 18.38
C LEU A 11 -23.07 4.38 16.91
N LEU A 12 -24.17 3.78 16.44
CA LEU A 12 -24.68 3.98 15.08
C LEU A 12 -25.21 5.42 14.86
N TYR A 13 -25.78 6.03 15.90
CA TYR A 13 -26.26 7.42 15.87
C TYR A 13 -25.08 8.41 15.79
N ASN A 14 -24.04 8.20 16.60
CA ASN A 14 -22.83 9.03 16.57
C ASN A 14 -22.05 8.86 15.25
N MET A 15 -21.94 7.64 14.69
CA MET A 15 -21.34 7.43 13.37
C MET A 15 -22.10 8.17 12.25
N LYS A 16 -23.44 8.24 12.32
CA LYS A 16 -24.25 9.04 11.37
C LYS A 16 -24.04 10.54 11.53
N TRP A 17 -23.84 11.03 12.75
CA TRP A 17 -23.58 12.45 13.02
C TRP A 17 -22.19 12.89 12.58
N ASP A 18 -21.16 12.04 12.75
CA ASP A 18 -19.83 12.30 12.24
C ASP A 18 -19.80 12.39 10.70
N LEU A 19 -20.60 11.55 10.03
CA LEU A 19 -20.79 11.59 8.56
C LEU A 19 -21.55 12.84 8.09
N LEU A 20 -22.52 13.32 8.87
CA LEU A 20 -23.29 14.54 8.55
C LEU A 20 -22.46 15.82 8.76
N CYS A 21 -21.55 15.86 9.70
CA CYS A 21 -20.67 17.02 9.94
C CYS A 21 -19.69 17.28 8.81
N TRP A 22 -19.42 16.28 7.94
CA TRP A 22 -18.50 16.42 6.81
C TRP A 22 -19.18 16.73 5.47
N GLY A 23 -20.52 16.86 5.43
CA GLY A 23 -21.30 17.23 4.23
C GLY A 23 -21.23 16.20 3.08
N ILE A 24 -20.65 15.02 3.30
CA ILE A 24 -20.56 13.93 2.33
C ILE A 24 -21.42 12.78 2.85
N ILE A 25 -22.61 12.62 2.27
CA ILE A 25 -23.38 11.38 2.46
C ILE A 25 -22.65 10.30 1.66
N MET A 26 -21.81 9.53 2.34
CA MET A 26 -21.13 8.40 1.71
C MET A 26 -21.92 7.13 1.99
N ASP A 27 -22.43 6.52 0.92
CA ASP A 27 -23.21 5.28 1.00
C ASP A 27 -22.21 4.12 1.20
N LEU A 28 -22.10 3.62 2.44
CA LEU A 28 -21.30 2.43 2.73
C LEU A 28 -22.12 1.21 2.33
N LYS A 29 -21.49 0.30 1.59
CA LYS A 29 -22.06 -0.99 1.21
C LYS A 29 -22.03 -1.96 2.40
N GLU A 30 -22.72 -3.07 2.26
CA GLU A 30 -22.73 -4.13 3.26
C GLU A 30 -21.30 -4.59 3.61
N ASN A 31 -21.03 -4.77 4.90
CA ASN A 31 -19.71 -5.13 5.45
C ASN A 31 -18.59 -4.10 5.22
N GLU A 32 -18.92 -2.88 4.80
CA GLU A 32 -17.96 -1.79 4.73
C GLU A 32 -17.93 -0.97 6.02
N ARG A 33 -16.74 -0.49 6.35
CA ARG A 33 -16.51 0.46 7.45
C ARG A 33 -15.50 1.51 7.05
N ILE A 34 -15.51 2.65 7.75
CA ILE A 34 -14.49 3.68 7.63
C ILE A 34 -13.50 3.50 8.78
N ASP A 35 -12.23 3.34 8.44
CA ASP A 35 -11.14 3.31 9.41
C ASP A 35 -10.35 4.63 9.34
N ASP A 36 -9.97 5.15 10.52
CA ASP A 36 -9.05 6.28 10.64
C ASP A 36 -7.61 5.77 10.46
N LEU A 37 -6.84 6.40 9.57
CA LEU A 37 -5.43 6.04 9.36
C LEU A 37 -4.51 6.60 10.43
N GLU A 38 -5.05 7.36 11.40
CA GLU A 38 -4.31 8.01 12.46
C GLU A 38 -3.14 8.86 11.95
N TYR A 39 -3.29 9.35 10.71
CA TYR A 39 -2.31 10.19 10.03
C TYR A 39 -3.00 11.38 9.36
N LYS A 40 -2.81 12.60 9.91
CA LYS A 40 -3.35 13.86 9.37
C LYS A 40 -4.86 13.83 9.03
N GLY A 41 -5.65 13.09 9.79
CA GLY A 41 -7.10 12.97 9.62
C GLY A 41 -7.54 12.18 8.38
N LEU A 42 -6.63 11.44 7.75
CA LEU A 42 -6.94 10.58 6.60
C LEU A 42 -7.78 9.38 7.03
N LYS A 43 -8.75 9.04 6.20
CA LYS A 43 -9.68 7.92 6.40
C LYS A 43 -9.65 6.99 5.20
N ILE A 44 -10.07 5.74 5.42
CA ILE A 44 -10.14 4.72 4.37
C ILE A 44 -11.38 3.86 4.55
N ILE A 45 -12.02 3.49 3.45
CA ILE A 45 -13.11 2.52 3.43
C ILE A 45 -12.51 1.12 3.29
N GLN A 46 -12.92 0.20 4.15
CA GLN A 46 -12.53 -1.20 4.08
C GLN A 46 -13.76 -2.10 4.18
N ASN A 47 -13.64 -3.30 3.64
CA ASN A 47 -14.67 -4.34 3.72
C ASN A 47 -14.05 -5.62 4.27
N GLU A 48 -14.66 -6.21 5.29
CA GLU A 48 -14.16 -7.40 5.99
C GLU A 48 -14.07 -8.65 5.11
N ASN A 49 -14.81 -8.67 4.00
CA ASN A 49 -14.78 -9.76 3.04
C ASN A 49 -13.58 -9.71 2.10
N TYR A 50 -12.83 -8.59 2.08
CA TYR A 50 -11.64 -8.39 1.28
C TYR A 50 -10.38 -8.32 2.16
N PHE A 51 -9.25 -8.18 1.52
CA PHE A 51 -7.99 -7.97 2.22
C PHE A 51 -7.96 -6.56 2.82
N CYS A 52 -7.94 -6.48 4.16
CA CYS A 52 -7.70 -5.23 4.87
C CYS A 52 -6.20 -4.92 4.90
N PHE A 53 -5.83 -3.64 4.83
CA PHE A 53 -4.43 -3.24 4.89
C PHE A 53 -3.77 -3.65 6.21
N GLY A 54 -2.49 -3.98 6.14
CA GLY A 54 -1.64 -4.25 7.29
C GLY A 54 -0.59 -3.15 7.49
N ILE A 55 0.24 -3.34 8.50
CA ILE A 55 1.36 -2.44 8.80
C ILE A 55 2.34 -2.30 7.63
N ASP A 56 2.44 -3.30 6.76
CA ASP A 56 3.30 -3.34 5.57
C ASP A 56 3.07 -2.14 4.62
N SER A 57 1.81 -1.78 4.37
CA SER A 57 1.45 -0.62 3.54
C SER A 57 1.88 0.71 4.19
N ILE A 58 1.76 0.81 5.50
CA ILE A 58 2.18 1.99 6.27
C ILE A 58 3.70 2.14 6.23
N LEU A 59 4.43 1.03 6.46
CA LEU A 59 5.89 0.99 6.40
C LEU A 59 6.41 1.32 5.00
N LEU A 60 5.79 0.77 3.95
CA LEU A 60 6.17 1.07 2.58
C LEU A 60 5.94 2.55 2.24
N SER A 61 4.81 3.13 2.65
CA SER A 61 4.53 4.54 2.41
C SER A 61 5.56 5.46 3.11
N ASP A 62 6.06 5.07 4.28
CA ASP A 62 7.11 5.80 4.98
C ASP A 62 8.47 5.60 4.32
N PHE A 63 8.81 4.38 3.90
CA PHE A 63 10.05 4.07 3.18
C PHE A 63 10.14 4.78 1.82
N ALA A 64 9.01 5.12 1.21
CA ALA A 64 8.91 5.81 -0.08
C ALA A 64 8.65 7.33 0.05
N LYS A 65 8.71 7.91 1.24
CA LYS A 65 8.35 9.34 1.46
C LYS A 65 9.35 10.35 0.87
N ASP A 66 10.63 9.97 0.74
CA ASP A 66 11.70 10.86 0.27
C ASP A 66 11.70 10.98 -1.26
N LEU A 67 10.55 11.28 -1.84
CA LEU A 67 10.39 11.51 -3.26
C LEU A 67 10.61 12.99 -3.59
N LYS A 68 11.14 13.23 -4.79
CA LYS A 68 11.28 14.62 -5.27
C LYS A 68 9.91 15.27 -5.40
N LYS A 69 9.87 16.56 -5.11
CA LYS A 69 8.71 17.40 -5.38
C LYS A 69 8.22 17.21 -6.83
N ASP A 70 6.93 17.37 -7.05
CA ASP A 70 6.26 17.26 -8.34
C ASP A 70 6.46 15.89 -9.04
N SER A 71 6.75 14.84 -8.28
CA SER A 71 6.86 13.48 -8.81
C SER A 71 5.50 12.91 -9.23
N ASN A 72 5.47 12.22 -10.37
CA ASN A 72 4.39 11.30 -10.73
C ASN A 72 4.70 9.94 -10.15
N ILE A 73 3.75 9.36 -9.43
CA ILE A 73 3.87 8.07 -8.73
C ILE A 73 2.88 7.09 -9.36
N LEU A 74 3.29 5.82 -9.51
CA LEU A 74 2.41 4.71 -9.83
C LEU A 74 2.36 3.75 -8.64
N ASP A 75 1.18 3.51 -8.08
CA ASP A 75 0.91 2.52 -7.04
C ASP A 75 0.29 1.28 -7.71
N ILE A 76 1.06 0.20 -7.81
CA ILE A 76 0.65 -1.02 -8.50
C ILE A 76 0.03 -1.99 -7.51
N GLY A 77 -1.25 -2.35 -7.74
CA GLY A 77 -2.04 -3.15 -6.81
C GLY A 77 -2.41 -2.34 -5.58
N THR A 78 -2.99 -1.16 -5.80
CA THR A 78 -3.28 -0.18 -4.74
C THR A 78 -4.26 -0.71 -3.67
N GLY A 79 -5.03 -1.75 -4.00
CA GLY A 79 -6.08 -2.26 -3.12
C GLY A 79 -7.10 -1.18 -2.81
N THR A 80 -7.38 -0.95 -1.54
CA THR A 80 -8.30 0.10 -1.07
C THR A 80 -7.73 1.52 -1.15
N GLY A 81 -6.53 1.69 -1.72
CA GLY A 81 -5.89 2.99 -1.92
C GLY A 81 -4.98 3.47 -0.79
N ILE A 82 -4.69 2.62 0.20
CA ILE A 82 -3.98 2.99 1.43
C ILE A 82 -2.62 3.66 1.18
N ILE A 83 -1.77 3.08 0.32
CA ILE A 83 -0.43 3.60 0.04
C ILE A 83 -0.54 4.94 -0.68
N SER A 84 -1.39 5.02 -1.70
CA SER A 84 -1.67 6.25 -2.46
C SER A 84 -2.17 7.38 -1.56
N ILE A 85 -3.14 7.11 -0.67
CA ILE A 85 -3.70 8.09 0.27
C ILE A 85 -2.61 8.58 1.25
N LEU A 86 -1.79 7.70 1.82
CA LEU A 86 -0.71 8.09 2.72
C LEU A 86 0.37 8.91 2.00
N LEU A 87 0.80 8.49 0.80
CA LEU A 87 1.82 9.19 0.03
C LEU A 87 1.37 10.59 -0.38
N SER A 88 0.09 10.80 -0.67
CA SER A 88 -0.44 12.14 -1.00
C SER A 88 -0.21 13.19 0.08
N LYS A 89 -0.04 12.76 1.35
CA LYS A 89 0.22 13.64 2.51
C LYS A 89 1.63 13.52 3.07
N LYS A 90 2.37 12.44 2.70
CA LYS A 90 3.78 12.25 3.08
C LYS A 90 4.75 12.86 2.09
N THR A 91 4.29 13.14 0.85
CA THR A 91 5.12 13.68 -0.23
C THR A 91 4.50 14.92 -0.85
N GLU A 92 5.30 15.70 -1.58
CA GLU A 92 4.82 16.80 -2.44
C GLU A 92 4.70 16.30 -3.90
N CYS A 93 4.01 15.17 -4.10
CA CYS A 93 3.84 14.59 -5.43
C CYS A 93 2.87 15.43 -6.28
N LYS A 94 3.08 15.38 -7.61
CA LYS A 94 2.18 16.01 -8.57
C LYS A 94 0.92 15.18 -8.78
N LYS A 95 1.10 13.87 -9.02
CA LYS A 95 0.00 12.95 -9.32
C LYS A 95 0.36 11.54 -8.87
N ILE A 96 -0.63 10.80 -8.39
CA ILE A 96 -0.53 9.37 -8.07
C ILE A 96 -1.53 8.64 -8.96
N TYR A 97 -1.05 7.69 -9.72
CA TYR A 97 -1.86 6.74 -10.49
C TYR A 97 -1.98 5.46 -9.66
N ALA A 98 -3.18 5.13 -9.24
CA ALA A 98 -3.47 4.00 -8.37
C ALA A 98 -4.13 2.88 -9.18
N LEU A 99 -3.36 1.85 -9.51
CA LEU A 99 -3.79 0.74 -10.35
C LEU A 99 -4.33 -0.41 -9.50
N GLU A 100 -5.56 -0.84 -9.80
CA GLU A 100 -6.20 -2.00 -9.16
C GLU A 100 -6.99 -2.80 -10.20
N ILE A 101 -6.77 -4.12 -10.23
CA ILE A 101 -7.42 -5.00 -11.21
C ILE A 101 -8.85 -5.37 -10.81
N GLN A 102 -9.13 -5.45 -9.51
CA GLN A 102 -10.46 -5.80 -9.01
C GLN A 102 -11.38 -4.59 -9.03
N LYS A 103 -12.45 -4.67 -9.81
CA LYS A 103 -13.41 -3.58 -10.01
C LYS A 103 -14.03 -3.08 -8.71
N GLU A 104 -14.46 -4.00 -7.85
CA GLU A 104 -15.13 -3.68 -6.58
C GLU A 104 -14.17 -2.97 -5.61
N ILE A 105 -12.91 -3.40 -5.57
CA ILE A 105 -11.87 -2.80 -4.71
C ILE A 105 -11.43 -1.45 -5.27
N SER A 106 -11.27 -1.34 -6.58
CA SER A 106 -10.97 -0.09 -7.28
C SER A 106 -12.05 0.98 -7.03
N GLU A 107 -13.33 0.58 -7.05
CA GLU A 107 -14.45 1.46 -6.74
C GLU A 107 -14.43 1.92 -5.28
N MET A 108 -14.12 1.01 -4.34
CA MET A 108 -13.95 1.34 -2.91
C MET A 108 -12.78 2.30 -2.68
N ALA A 109 -11.65 2.09 -3.39
CA ALA A 109 -10.51 3.03 -3.37
C ALA A 109 -10.91 4.41 -3.88
N GLY A 110 -11.70 4.51 -4.96
CA GLY A 110 -12.23 5.77 -5.48
C GLY A 110 -13.07 6.52 -4.46
N ARG A 111 -13.94 5.81 -3.71
CA ARG A 111 -14.70 6.43 -2.61
C ARG A 111 -13.80 6.87 -1.45
N SER A 112 -12.77 6.10 -1.11
CA SER A 112 -11.77 6.48 -0.10
C SER A 112 -11.01 7.75 -0.50
N ILE A 113 -10.64 7.88 -1.77
CA ILE A 113 -9.98 9.08 -2.32
C ILE A 113 -10.90 10.30 -2.21
N LYS A 114 -12.17 10.16 -2.60
CA LYS A 114 -13.18 11.20 -2.49
C LYS A 114 -13.43 11.61 -1.04
N LEU A 115 -13.49 10.65 -0.11
CA LEU A 115 -13.66 10.90 1.32
C LEU A 115 -12.56 11.82 1.89
N ASN A 116 -11.37 11.79 1.29
CA ASN A 116 -10.22 12.61 1.69
C ASN A 116 -10.00 13.85 0.81
N ASN A 117 -10.88 14.15 -0.16
CA ASN A 117 -10.76 15.25 -1.14
C ASN A 117 -9.43 15.16 -1.93
N LEU A 118 -9.07 13.97 -2.40
CA LEU A 118 -7.80 13.69 -3.08
C LEU A 118 -7.93 13.41 -4.58
N GLU A 119 -9.11 13.63 -5.19
CA GLU A 119 -9.41 13.33 -6.61
C GLU A 119 -8.49 14.09 -7.57
N ASN A 120 -8.06 15.29 -7.19
CA ASN A 120 -7.12 16.07 -7.98
C ASN A 120 -5.69 15.50 -7.94
N THR A 121 -5.33 14.77 -6.87
CA THR A 121 -3.99 14.22 -6.65
C THR A 121 -3.89 12.75 -7.03
N ILE A 122 -4.94 11.95 -6.77
CA ILE A 122 -4.94 10.50 -6.99
C ILE A 122 -5.95 10.17 -8.10
N GLU A 123 -5.52 9.37 -9.06
CA GLU A 123 -6.33 8.85 -10.15
C GLU A 123 -6.35 7.34 -10.11
N ILE A 124 -7.56 6.75 -10.07
CA ILE A 124 -7.75 5.31 -10.10
C ILE A 124 -7.75 4.80 -11.53
N ILE A 125 -6.98 3.74 -11.76
CA ILE A 125 -6.97 2.97 -13.00
C ILE A 125 -7.45 1.55 -12.67
N ASN A 126 -8.62 1.17 -13.20
CA ASN A 126 -9.12 -0.19 -13.03
C ASN A 126 -8.75 -1.05 -14.26
N ASP A 127 -7.56 -1.64 -14.24
CA ASP A 127 -7.09 -2.54 -15.31
C ASP A 127 -5.95 -3.44 -14.77
N ASN A 128 -5.51 -4.37 -15.61
CA ASN A 128 -4.33 -5.19 -15.36
C ASN A 128 -3.05 -4.39 -15.61
N ILE A 129 -2.00 -4.62 -14.81
CA ILE A 129 -0.67 -3.99 -15.00
C ILE A 129 -0.12 -4.23 -16.41
N LYS A 130 -0.44 -5.35 -17.05
CA LYS A 130 -0.05 -5.67 -18.44
C LYS A 130 -0.57 -4.66 -19.46
N ASN A 131 -1.59 -3.90 -19.10
CA ASN A 131 -2.21 -2.87 -19.92
C ASN A 131 -1.77 -1.44 -19.56
N ILE A 132 -0.84 -1.26 -18.64
CA ILE A 132 -0.50 0.06 -18.08
C ILE A 132 -0.07 1.08 -19.15
N GLU A 133 0.56 0.61 -20.23
CA GLU A 133 1.00 1.46 -21.35
C GLU A 133 -0.16 2.06 -22.17
N LYS A 134 -1.42 1.64 -21.94
CA LYS A 134 -2.61 2.31 -22.49
C LYS A 134 -2.94 3.62 -21.77
N TYR A 135 -2.48 3.77 -20.53
CA TYR A 135 -2.80 4.87 -19.62
C TYR A 135 -1.60 5.80 -19.37
N LEU A 136 -0.38 5.24 -19.40
CA LEU A 136 0.84 5.94 -19.05
C LEU A 136 1.89 5.74 -20.13
N ASP A 137 2.48 6.84 -20.56
CA ASP A 137 3.58 6.81 -21.52
C ASP A 137 4.83 6.13 -20.94
N LYS A 138 5.67 5.58 -21.81
CA LYS A 138 6.99 5.08 -21.43
C LYS A 138 7.82 6.19 -20.80
N ASN A 139 8.52 5.87 -19.72
CA ASN A 139 9.39 6.81 -19.01
C ASN A 139 8.64 8.08 -18.51
N SER A 140 7.37 7.96 -18.10
CA SER A 140 6.56 9.10 -17.60
C SER A 140 6.52 9.18 -16.07
N ILE A 141 6.80 8.05 -15.36
CA ILE A 141 6.65 7.88 -13.91
C ILE A 141 8.00 8.09 -13.20
N ASN A 142 7.99 8.88 -12.13
CA ASN A 142 9.19 9.14 -11.32
C ASN A 142 9.43 8.09 -10.24
N ALA A 143 8.35 7.53 -9.69
CA ALA A 143 8.43 6.49 -8.67
C ALA A 143 7.31 5.46 -8.82
N ILE A 144 7.64 4.21 -8.54
CA ILE A 144 6.68 3.13 -8.41
C ILE A 144 6.70 2.66 -6.97
N VAL A 145 5.51 2.39 -6.42
CA VAL A 145 5.32 1.72 -5.13
C VAL A 145 4.44 0.51 -5.34
N THR A 146 4.72 -0.58 -4.63
CA THR A 146 3.88 -1.79 -4.72
C THR A 146 3.99 -2.65 -3.47
N ASN A 147 2.85 -3.12 -3.01
CA ASN A 147 2.71 -4.18 -2.01
C ASN A 147 2.02 -5.37 -2.69
N PRO A 148 2.75 -6.15 -3.51
CA PRO A 148 2.15 -7.23 -4.30
C PRO A 148 1.64 -8.34 -3.38
N PRO A 149 0.62 -9.12 -3.78
CA PRO A 149 0.14 -10.24 -3.00
C PRO A 149 1.26 -11.24 -2.72
N TYR A 150 1.38 -11.67 -1.45
CA TYR A 150 2.39 -12.65 -1.05
C TYR A 150 1.85 -14.05 -1.32
N LYS A 151 2.59 -14.86 -2.08
CA LYS A 151 2.28 -16.28 -2.22
C LYS A 151 2.29 -16.92 -0.84
N LYS A 152 1.16 -17.36 -0.38
CA LYS A 152 1.03 -18.14 0.85
C LYS A 152 1.18 -19.63 0.51
N GLU A 153 2.39 -20.13 0.36
CA GLU A 153 2.64 -21.53 0.56
C GLU A 153 2.44 -21.80 2.06
N ASN A 154 1.36 -22.51 2.42
CA ASN A 154 1.10 -23.11 3.75
C ASN A 154 0.77 -22.17 4.93
N CYS A 155 0.24 -21.01 4.75
CA CYS A 155 -0.42 -20.33 5.88
C CYS A 155 -1.92 -20.65 5.86
N GLY A 156 -2.38 -21.45 6.84
CA GLY A 156 -3.78 -21.77 7.07
C GLY A 156 -4.62 -20.53 7.39
N VAL A 157 -4.96 -19.75 6.38
CA VAL A 157 -5.95 -18.69 6.52
C VAL A 157 -7.30 -19.37 6.56
N LYS A 158 -8.02 -19.21 7.68
CA LYS A 158 -9.34 -19.82 7.93
C LYS A 158 -10.44 -19.31 6.96
N ASN A 159 -10.15 -18.35 6.06
CA ASN A 159 -11.12 -17.79 5.15
C ASN A 159 -10.82 -18.20 3.70
N GLU A 160 -11.57 -19.17 3.19
CA GLU A 160 -11.44 -19.70 1.82
C GLU A 160 -11.67 -18.62 0.73
N ASN A 161 -12.48 -17.60 1.01
CA ASN A 161 -12.76 -16.53 0.06
C ASN A 161 -11.55 -15.64 -0.16
N ILE A 162 -10.80 -15.31 0.90
CA ILE A 162 -9.57 -14.52 0.79
C ILE A 162 -8.49 -15.30 0.02
N ASN A 163 -8.37 -16.60 0.27
CA ASN A 163 -7.43 -17.47 -0.48
C ASN A 163 -7.77 -17.55 -1.97
N LYS A 164 -9.05 -17.65 -2.33
CA LYS A 164 -9.50 -17.63 -3.72
C LYS A 164 -9.26 -16.28 -4.40
N LEU A 165 -9.41 -15.17 -3.68
CA LEU A 165 -9.11 -13.83 -4.20
C LEU A 165 -7.60 -13.67 -4.46
N ILE A 166 -6.74 -14.05 -3.51
CA ILE A 166 -5.27 -13.98 -3.65
C ILE A 166 -4.82 -14.88 -4.82
N SER A 167 -5.34 -16.11 -4.92
CA SER A 167 -5.00 -17.03 -6.00
C SER A 167 -5.41 -16.50 -7.38
N ARG A 168 -6.56 -15.83 -7.49
CA ARG A 168 -6.98 -15.19 -8.75
C ARG A 168 -6.03 -14.05 -9.15
N HIS A 169 -5.48 -13.29 -8.20
CA HIS A 169 -4.50 -12.23 -8.48
C HIS A 169 -3.20 -12.79 -9.08
N GLU A 170 -2.66 -13.86 -8.52
CA GLU A 170 -1.44 -14.49 -9.05
C GLU A 170 -1.61 -15.14 -10.42
N ILE A 171 -2.83 -15.58 -10.75
CA ILE A 171 -3.16 -16.09 -12.10
C ILE A 171 -3.19 -14.94 -13.13
N THR A 172 -3.55 -13.73 -12.72
CA THR A 172 -3.71 -12.58 -13.63
C THR A 172 -2.43 -11.76 -13.80
N ALA A 173 -1.61 -11.61 -12.75
CA ALA A 173 -0.33 -10.90 -12.80
C ALA A 173 0.61 -11.40 -11.69
N ASN A 174 1.78 -11.86 -12.06
CA ASN A 174 2.82 -12.34 -11.14
C ASN A 174 3.83 -11.22 -10.78
N LEU A 175 4.80 -11.50 -9.90
CA LEU A 175 5.79 -10.52 -9.47
C LEU A 175 6.61 -9.96 -10.64
N GLU A 176 6.92 -10.79 -11.62
CA GLU A 176 7.64 -10.36 -12.82
C GLU A 176 6.82 -9.39 -13.66
N ASP A 177 5.51 -9.60 -13.80
CA ASP A 177 4.62 -8.67 -14.48
C ASP A 177 4.63 -7.28 -13.83
N PHE A 178 4.59 -7.22 -12.48
CA PHE A 178 4.67 -5.95 -11.74
C PHE A 178 5.97 -5.20 -12.02
N ILE A 179 7.10 -5.91 -12.02
CA ILE A 179 8.42 -5.30 -12.21
C ILE A 179 8.67 -4.92 -13.68
N SER A 180 8.33 -5.82 -14.61
CA SER A 180 8.57 -5.61 -16.04
C SER A 180 7.74 -4.46 -16.62
N HIS A 181 6.42 -4.51 -16.45
CA HIS A 181 5.52 -3.48 -16.96
C HIS A 181 5.71 -2.15 -16.21
N GLY A 182 5.94 -2.21 -14.89
CA GLY A 182 6.31 -1.02 -14.13
C GLY A 182 7.60 -0.39 -14.65
N SER A 183 8.63 -1.19 -14.94
CA SER A 183 9.89 -0.69 -15.50
C SER A 183 9.71 0.04 -16.83
N ASN A 184 8.75 -0.35 -17.68
CA ASN A 184 8.51 0.31 -18.96
C ASN A 184 8.08 1.77 -18.80
N VAL A 185 7.20 2.06 -17.85
CA VAL A 185 6.69 3.41 -17.59
C VAL A 185 7.59 4.22 -16.64
N LEU A 186 8.51 3.56 -15.90
CA LEU A 186 9.44 4.21 -14.99
C LEU A 186 10.51 4.98 -15.76
N LYS A 187 10.77 6.22 -15.39
CA LYS A 187 11.85 7.07 -15.95
C LYS A 187 13.23 6.52 -15.62
N ASP A 188 14.21 6.88 -16.44
CA ASP A 188 15.61 6.73 -16.06
C ASP A 188 15.88 7.45 -14.74
N LYS A 189 16.63 6.78 -13.84
CA LYS A 189 16.84 7.22 -12.45
C LYS A 189 15.56 7.30 -11.61
N GLY A 190 14.42 6.84 -12.12
CA GLY A 190 13.21 6.65 -11.35
C GLY A 190 13.38 5.55 -10.31
N ALA A 191 12.65 5.66 -9.21
CA ALA A 191 12.74 4.75 -8.08
C ALA A 191 11.61 3.72 -8.08
N PHE A 192 11.92 2.47 -7.72
CA PHE A 192 10.95 1.39 -7.54
C PHE A 192 11.00 0.93 -6.09
N TYR A 193 9.91 1.10 -5.36
CA TYR A 193 9.78 0.71 -3.96
C TYR A 193 8.85 -0.49 -3.83
N MET A 194 9.24 -1.46 -3.03
CA MET A 194 8.46 -2.67 -2.80
C MET A 194 8.58 -3.12 -1.34
N VAL A 195 7.48 -3.60 -0.78
CA VAL A 195 7.48 -4.44 0.42
C VAL A 195 7.18 -5.88 0.01
N ASN A 196 7.88 -6.85 0.61
CA ASN A 196 7.64 -8.26 0.34
C ASN A 196 8.14 -9.13 1.51
N ARG A 197 8.03 -10.45 1.37
CA ARG A 197 8.59 -11.43 2.31
C ARG A 197 10.10 -11.62 2.07
N PRO A 198 10.90 -11.85 3.12
CA PRO A 198 12.35 -12.07 3.01
C PRO A 198 12.71 -13.24 2.08
N GLU A 199 11.88 -14.27 2.03
CA GLU A 199 12.10 -15.48 1.22
C GLU A 199 12.14 -15.18 -0.29
N ARG A 200 11.51 -14.07 -0.71
CA ARG A 200 11.49 -13.64 -2.12
C ARG A 200 12.61 -12.67 -2.49
N LEU A 201 13.50 -12.32 -1.55
CA LEU A 201 14.54 -11.31 -1.78
C LEU A 201 15.42 -11.64 -2.98
N ALA A 202 15.88 -12.89 -3.09
CA ALA A 202 16.74 -13.32 -4.20
C ALA A 202 16.01 -13.21 -5.55
N GLU A 203 14.73 -13.61 -5.62
CA GLU A 203 13.89 -13.46 -6.80
C GLU A 203 13.71 -11.99 -7.19
N ILE A 204 13.41 -11.13 -6.21
CA ILE A 204 13.22 -9.69 -6.44
C ILE A 204 14.50 -9.06 -6.99
N ILE A 205 15.67 -9.35 -6.42
CA ILE A 205 16.95 -8.82 -6.88
C ILE A 205 17.21 -9.27 -8.33
N ASN A 206 17.00 -10.54 -8.64
CA ASN A 206 17.20 -11.06 -10.00
C ASN A 206 16.28 -10.39 -11.01
N LEU A 207 14.98 -10.21 -10.68
CA LEU A 207 14.02 -9.51 -11.53
C LEU A 207 14.38 -8.02 -11.67
N PHE A 208 14.76 -7.34 -10.59
CA PHE A 208 15.23 -5.96 -10.67
C PHE A 208 16.39 -5.81 -11.65
N LYS A 209 17.42 -6.66 -11.52
CA LYS A 209 18.58 -6.66 -12.44
C LYS A 209 18.16 -6.95 -13.89
N LYS A 210 17.29 -7.94 -14.10
CA LYS A 210 16.75 -8.30 -15.44
C LYS A 210 16.10 -7.10 -16.11
N TYR A 211 15.35 -6.27 -15.38
CA TYR A 211 14.62 -5.11 -15.88
C TYR A 211 15.36 -3.78 -15.66
N LYS A 212 16.70 -3.82 -15.50
CA LYS A 212 17.58 -2.65 -15.38
C LYS A 212 17.25 -1.76 -14.18
N ILE A 213 16.68 -2.32 -13.12
CA ILE A 213 16.46 -1.68 -11.84
C ILE A 213 17.59 -2.12 -10.92
N GLU A 214 18.44 -1.19 -10.50
CA GLU A 214 19.55 -1.50 -9.59
C GLU A 214 19.07 -1.39 -8.14
N PRO A 215 19.17 -2.46 -7.32
CA PRO A 215 18.87 -2.38 -5.89
C PRO A 215 19.75 -1.33 -5.20
N LYS A 216 19.14 -0.40 -4.46
CA LYS A 216 19.85 0.74 -3.84
C LYS A 216 19.72 0.78 -2.33
N LYS A 217 18.57 0.35 -1.80
CA LYS A 217 18.33 0.28 -0.37
C LYS A 217 17.56 -0.99 -0.01
N LEU A 218 17.95 -1.61 1.07
CA LEU A 218 17.27 -2.75 1.67
C LEU A 218 17.11 -2.50 3.16
N ARG A 219 15.90 -2.71 3.68
CA ARG A 219 15.62 -2.67 5.10
C ARG A 219 14.86 -3.91 5.52
N LEU A 220 15.37 -4.63 6.51
CA LEU A 220 14.72 -5.80 7.09
C LEU A 220 13.79 -5.35 8.21
N VAL A 221 12.57 -5.89 8.24
CA VAL A 221 11.56 -5.57 9.26
C VAL A 221 11.37 -6.78 10.16
N TYR A 222 11.49 -6.57 11.45
CA TYR A 222 11.38 -7.59 12.49
C TYR A 222 10.17 -7.33 13.37
N PRO A 223 9.34 -8.33 13.68
CA PRO A 223 8.29 -8.18 14.67
C PRO A 223 8.85 -7.74 16.03
N LYS A 224 9.90 -8.41 16.52
CA LYS A 224 10.66 -8.08 17.73
C LYS A 224 12.14 -8.35 17.51
N VAL A 225 13.01 -7.79 18.35
CA VAL A 225 14.48 -7.91 18.25
C VAL A 225 14.97 -9.37 18.09
N ASN A 226 14.38 -10.30 18.83
CA ASN A 226 14.80 -11.72 18.83
C ASN A 226 14.06 -12.58 17.79
N ASN A 227 13.18 -12.00 16.98
CA ASN A 227 12.48 -12.74 15.92
C ASN A 227 13.29 -12.74 14.63
N LYS A 228 12.93 -13.61 13.69
CA LYS A 228 13.38 -13.50 12.30
C LYS A 228 12.66 -12.33 11.61
N PRO A 229 13.27 -11.69 10.60
CA PRO A 229 12.57 -10.69 9.80
C PRO A 229 11.38 -11.36 9.10
N ASN A 230 10.26 -10.65 9.04
CA ASN A 230 9.05 -11.12 8.39
C ASN A 230 8.67 -10.30 7.16
N LEU A 231 9.26 -9.12 6.98
CA LEU A 231 9.12 -8.29 5.80
C LEU A 231 10.48 -7.71 5.39
N ILE A 232 10.58 -7.35 4.12
CA ILE A 232 11.64 -6.53 3.55
C ILE A 232 11.03 -5.30 2.89
N LEU A 233 11.73 -4.17 3.01
CA LEU A 233 11.49 -2.96 2.23
C LEU A 233 12.69 -2.81 1.30
N ILE A 234 12.45 -2.79 0.00
CA ILE A 234 13.50 -2.65 -1.00
C ILE A 234 13.22 -1.49 -1.94
N LYS A 235 14.27 -0.71 -2.22
CA LYS A 235 14.28 0.34 -3.23
C LYS A 235 15.27 -0.03 -4.32
N GLY A 236 14.81 -0.03 -5.56
CA GLY A 236 15.66 -0.05 -6.75
C GLY A 236 15.60 1.27 -7.50
N VAL A 237 16.57 1.52 -8.36
CA VAL A 237 16.62 2.72 -9.23
C VAL A 237 16.96 2.30 -10.64
N LYS A 238 16.12 2.70 -11.62
CA LYS A 238 16.30 2.33 -13.03
C LYS A 238 17.60 2.92 -13.61
N ASN A 239 18.36 2.10 -14.30
CA ASN A 239 19.64 2.45 -14.94
C ASN A 239 20.64 3.13 -13.99
N ALA A 240 20.65 2.76 -12.70
CA ALA A 240 21.63 3.25 -11.73
C ALA A 240 22.91 2.41 -11.74
N LYS A 241 24.00 2.99 -11.22
CA LYS A 241 25.25 2.25 -10.94
C LYS A 241 25.03 1.32 -9.73
N SER A 242 25.81 0.24 -9.66
CA SER A 242 25.77 -0.70 -8.53
C SER A 242 26.16 0.00 -7.22
N PHE A 243 25.41 -0.25 -6.20
CA PHE A 243 25.65 0.09 -4.80
C PHE A 243 24.37 -0.20 -4.00
N LEU A 244 24.41 -1.16 -3.10
CA LEU A 244 23.29 -1.50 -2.23
C LEU A 244 23.63 -1.10 -0.78
N GLU A 245 22.83 -0.21 -0.22
CA GLU A 245 22.85 0.14 1.20
C GLU A 245 21.87 -0.76 1.97
N ILE A 246 22.34 -1.39 3.03
CA ILE A 246 21.49 -2.11 3.99
C ILE A 246 21.27 -1.20 5.19
N GLU A 247 20.01 -0.75 5.36
CA GLU A 247 19.63 0.11 6.48
C GLU A 247 19.54 -0.68 7.80
N ARG A 248 19.57 0.04 8.91
CA ARG A 248 19.34 -0.57 10.24
C ARG A 248 17.99 -1.29 10.24
N PRO A 249 17.90 -2.46 10.93
CA PRO A 249 16.65 -3.18 11.06
C PRO A 249 15.53 -2.30 11.61
N LEU A 250 14.32 -2.47 11.09
CA LEU A 250 13.13 -1.87 11.66
C LEU A 250 12.46 -2.87 12.61
N ILE A 251 12.37 -2.53 13.87
CA ILE A 251 11.72 -3.35 14.90
C ILE A 251 10.33 -2.80 15.15
N ILE A 252 9.29 -3.65 15.02
CA ILE A 252 7.90 -3.21 15.14
C ILE A 252 7.51 -3.05 16.62
N TYR A 253 7.76 -4.09 17.44
CA TYR A 253 7.30 -4.14 18.82
C TYR A 253 8.46 -4.21 19.81
N ASN A 254 8.29 -3.53 20.93
CA ASN A 254 9.07 -3.72 22.15
C ASN A 254 8.80 -5.12 22.76
N ALA A 255 9.53 -5.47 23.82
CA ALA A 255 9.33 -6.73 24.52
C ALA A 255 7.91 -6.89 25.10
N ASP A 256 7.31 -5.80 25.55
CA ASP A 256 5.97 -5.70 26.14
C ASP A 256 4.81 -5.64 25.13
N ASN A 257 5.08 -5.83 23.84
CA ASN A 257 4.13 -5.72 22.70
C ASN A 257 3.65 -4.30 22.38
N THR A 258 4.21 -3.26 22.96
CA THR A 258 3.96 -1.88 22.52
C THR A 258 4.76 -1.57 21.24
N TYR A 259 4.32 -0.61 20.44
CA TYR A 259 5.09 -0.14 19.30
C TYR A 259 6.39 0.53 19.73
N THR A 260 7.46 0.32 18.95
CA THR A 260 8.72 1.06 19.15
C THR A 260 8.54 2.55 18.83
N ASP A 261 9.43 3.38 19.35
CA ASP A 261 9.43 4.84 19.07
C ASP A 261 9.52 5.15 17.58
N GLU A 262 10.24 4.32 16.82
CA GLU A 262 10.32 4.48 15.37
C GLU A 262 8.98 4.23 14.69
N ILE A 263 8.26 3.20 15.09
CA ILE A 263 6.91 2.92 14.56
C ILE A 263 5.94 4.04 14.96
N LEU A 264 5.98 4.53 16.19
CA LEU A 264 5.14 5.66 16.62
C LEU A 264 5.40 6.92 15.78
N LYS A 265 6.66 7.21 15.42
CA LYS A 265 6.99 8.31 14.50
C LYS A 265 6.44 8.09 13.09
N ILE A 266 6.49 6.85 12.57
CA ILE A 266 5.90 6.51 11.25
C ILE A 266 4.40 6.78 11.23
N TYR A 267 3.69 6.52 12.35
CA TYR A 267 2.28 6.83 12.57
C TYR A 267 2.01 8.29 12.95
N ASN A 268 3.05 9.14 13.05
CA ASN A 268 2.93 10.54 13.48
C ASN A 268 2.33 10.70 14.89
N LYS A 269 2.61 9.73 15.80
CA LYS A 269 2.17 9.73 17.20
C LYS A 269 3.22 10.22 18.19
N LYS A 270 4.38 10.63 17.70
CA LYS A 270 5.50 11.24 18.45
C LYS A 270 6.14 12.37 17.65
#